data_d34fd2a5b3974a912d07f0daeeb2f137
#
_entry.id   d34fd2a5b3974a912d07f0daeeb2f137
#
_cell.length_a   1.000
_cell.length_b   1.000
_cell.length_c   1.000
_cell.angle_alpha   90.00
_cell.angle_beta   90.00
_cell.angle_gamma   90.00
#
_symmetry.space_group_name_H-M   'P 1'
#
loop_
_entity.id
_entity.type
_entity.pdbx_description
1 polymer ?
#
loop_
_entity_poly.entity_id
_entity_poly.type
_entity_poly.pdbx_seq_one_letter_code
_entity_poly.pdbx_strand_id
1 'polypeptide(L)'
;MKKTALFLFVAFALTSCIQVRHNMSDESILKERRQVASFERITLMGSPTVIYSQSDSTSVYVDAPADILSCLETTVEDNCLTIRFRDELKNIVNFSMIDADDVKVYVTSPDLTDVLLAGSGDFVCRSHFDTDNLRLELKGAGDMEFADVICDNLDITLVGSGDLEVRHAVVQVSSSVELVGSGDVKVGYERTPSTNLRLKGSGDIKASFIDGGAVVSDLRGSGDISLSGLVRSSQQSLVGTGDYHTNQLNIIDRP
;
A
#
# COMPACT_ATOMS: atom_id res chain seq x y z
N MET A 1 27.77 -75.05 -25.84
CA MET A 1 27.87 -73.60 -26.10
C MET A 1 26.62 -72.95 -25.53
N LYS A 2 26.66 -72.47 -24.29
CA LYS A 2 25.50 -71.85 -23.62
C LYS A 2 25.78 -70.36 -23.47
N LYS A 3 24.95 -69.49 -24.10
CA LYS A 3 25.00 -68.05 -23.99
C LYS A 3 24.12 -67.63 -22.80
N THR A 4 24.73 -67.15 -21.74
CA THR A 4 24.05 -66.52 -20.59
C THR A 4 23.81 -65.03 -20.92
N ALA A 5 22.54 -64.63 -21.00
CA ALA A 5 22.14 -63.23 -21.11
C ALA A 5 22.06 -62.63 -19.70
N LEU A 6 22.86 -61.57 -19.48
CA LEU A 6 22.85 -60.80 -18.26
C LEU A 6 21.77 -59.68 -18.37
N PHE A 7 20.68 -59.82 -17.58
CA PHE A 7 19.64 -58.77 -17.45
C PHE A 7 20.11 -57.72 -16.42
N LEU A 8 20.37 -56.55 -16.94
CA LEU A 8 20.69 -55.38 -16.07
C LEU A 8 19.36 -54.74 -15.63
N PHE A 9 19.02 -54.95 -14.35
CA PHE A 9 17.86 -54.29 -13.70
C PHE A 9 18.28 -52.85 -13.33
N VAL A 10 17.81 -51.88 -14.09
CA VAL A 10 17.91 -50.44 -13.71
C VAL A 10 16.77 -50.15 -12.73
N ALA A 11 17.09 -50.08 -11.46
CA ALA A 11 16.15 -49.60 -10.41
C ALA A 11 16.00 -48.05 -10.56
N PHE A 12 14.87 -47.61 -11.06
CA PHE A 12 14.46 -46.23 -11.03
C PHE A 12 14.02 -45.89 -9.61
N ALA A 13 14.89 -45.27 -8.85
CA ALA A 13 14.53 -44.67 -7.55
C ALA A 13 13.68 -43.44 -7.81
N LEU A 14 12.36 -43.57 -7.70
CA LEU A 14 11.44 -42.46 -7.56
C LEU A 14 11.68 -41.81 -6.21
N THR A 15 12.50 -40.76 -6.17
CA THR A 15 12.52 -39.83 -5.05
C THR A 15 11.22 -39.05 -5.06
N SER A 16 10.22 -39.56 -4.38
CA SER A 16 9.03 -38.80 -3.99
C SER A 16 9.48 -37.68 -3.06
N CYS A 17 9.53 -36.46 -3.57
CA CYS A 17 9.54 -35.27 -2.72
C CYS A 17 8.23 -35.26 -1.93
N ILE A 18 8.29 -35.72 -0.69
CA ILE A 18 7.23 -35.49 0.28
C ILE A 18 7.28 -33.97 0.56
N GLN A 19 6.43 -33.21 -0.11
CA GLN A 19 6.10 -31.88 0.35
C GLN A 19 5.30 -32.03 1.64
N VAL A 20 5.94 -31.84 2.76
CA VAL A 20 5.26 -31.62 4.03
C VAL A 20 4.60 -30.25 3.91
N ARG A 21 3.35 -30.21 3.44
CA ARG A 21 2.48 -29.07 3.67
C ARG A 21 2.24 -29.03 5.18
N HIS A 22 2.91 -28.14 5.87
CA HIS A 22 2.45 -27.74 7.19
C HIS A 22 1.10 -27.03 6.94
N ASN A 23 0.02 -27.70 7.28
CA ASN A 23 -1.29 -27.09 7.35
C ASN A 23 -1.24 -26.13 8.54
N MET A 24 -0.97 -24.84 8.31
CA MET A 24 -1.06 -23.78 9.32
C MET A 24 -2.53 -23.48 9.73
N SER A 25 -3.49 -24.26 9.23
CA SER A 25 -4.93 -24.07 9.47
C SER A 25 -5.42 -24.41 10.89
N ASP A 26 -4.51 -24.77 11.82
CA ASP A 26 -4.89 -25.15 13.19
C ASP A 26 -4.11 -24.36 14.28
N GLU A 27 -3.30 -23.36 13.92
CA GLU A 27 -2.70 -22.47 14.90
C GLU A 27 -3.70 -21.36 15.28
N SER A 28 -4.05 -21.32 16.55
CA SER A 28 -4.96 -20.31 17.11
C SER A 28 -4.33 -18.92 16.93
N ILE A 29 -5.00 -18.03 16.20
CA ILE A 29 -4.65 -16.63 16.14
C ILE A 29 -4.80 -16.03 17.54
N LEU A 30 -3.74 -15.43 18.04
CA LEU A 30 -3.70 -14.76 19.33
C LEU A 30 -3.74 -13.25 19.12
N LYS A 31 -4.45 -12.57 20.01
CA LYS A 31 -4.48 -11.11 20.06
C LYS A 31 -3.59 -10.60 21.18
N GLU A 32 -2.58 -9.80 20.83
CA GLU A 32 -1.65 -9.22 21.79
C GLU A 32 -1.67 -7.69 21.74
N ARG A 33 -1.80 -7.06 22.90
CA ARG A 33 -1.67 -5.60 23.02
C ARG A 33 -0.19 -5.24 23.12
N ARG A 34 0.27 -4.34 22.29
CA ARG A 34 1.61 -3.75 22.35
C ARG A 34 1.62 -2.50 23.20
N GLN A 35 2.61 -2.36 24.08
CA GLN A 35 2.84 -1.14 24.85
C GLN A 35 3.72 -0.21 24.02
N VAL A 36 3.14 0.88 23.54
CA VAL A 36 3.83 1.86 22.70
C VAL A 36 3.63 3.27 23.26
N ALA A 37 4.58 4.17 22.99
CA ALA A 37 4.41 5.60 23.22
C ALA A 37 3.43 6.20 22.17
N SER A 38 3.05 7.47 22.34
CA SER A 38 2.30 8.20 21.30
C SER A 38 3.14 8.37 20.04
N PHE A 39 2.49 8.42 18.89
CA PHE A 39 3.09 8.63 17.59
C PHE A 39 2.11 9.34 16.66
N GLU A 40 2.63 9.97 15.62
CA GLU A 40 1.89 10.61 14.53
C GLU A 40 2.36 10.13 13.15
N ARG A 41 3.30 9.19 13.12
CA ARG A 41 3.80 8.60 11.88
C ARG A 41 3.83 7.08 12.00
N ILE A 42 3.60 6.39 10.88
CA ILE A 42 3.68 4.93 10.81
C ILE A 42 4.61 4.52 9.67
N THR A 43 5.54 3.62 9.98
CA THR A 43 6.34 2.91 8.99
C THR A 43 6.03 1.42 9.09
N LEU A 44 5.43 0.88 8.03
CA LEU A 44 5.18 -0.55 7.86
C LEU A 44 6.22 -1.14 6.92
N MET A 45 6.95 -2.15 7.40
CA MET A 45 7.97 -2.85 6.61
C MET A 45 7.64 -4.33 6.50
N GLY A 46 7.58 -4.85 5.28
CA GLY A 46 7.28 -6.27 5.02
C GLY A 46 5.86 -6.52 4.56
N SER A 47 5.24 -7.60 5.06
CA SER A 47 3.95 -8.10 4.59
C SER A 47 2.75 -8.01 5.55
N PRO A 48 2.84 -7.48 6.78
CA PRO A 48 1.64 -7.39 7.63
C PRO A 48 0.59 -6.44 7.07
N THR A 49 -0.68 -6.68 7.41
CA THR A 49 -1.78 -5.74 7.16
C THR A 49 -1.98 -4.82 8.36
N VAL A 50 -1.90 -3.51 8.17
CA VAL A 50 -2.25 -2.51 9.18
C VAL A 50 -3.68 -2.02 8.95
N ILE A 51 -4.50 -2.10 10.00
CA ILE A 51 -5.85 -1.54 10.02
C ILE A 51 -5.84 -0.34 10.97
N TYR A 52 -5.88 0.86 10.40
CA TYR A 52 -5.82 2.11 11.15
C TYR A 52 -7.22 2.72 11.35
N SER A 53 -7.41 3.35 12.51
CA SER A 53 -8.56 4.22 12.78
C SER A 53 -8.12 5.38 13.65
N GLN A 54 -8.52 6.60 13.31
CA GLN A 54 -8.30 7.76 14.16
C GLN A 54 -9.14 7.67 15.45
N SER A 55 -8.55 7.97 16.59
CA SER A 55 -9.18 7.89 17.91
C SER A 55 -8.44 8.75 18.91
N ASP A 56 -9.13 9.28 19.91
CA ASP A 56 -8.54 10.11 21.00
C ASP A 56 -7.43 9.39 21.80
N SER A 57 -7.23 8.10 21.58
CA SER A 57 -6.25 7.29 22.31
C SER A 57 -5.36 6.47 21.39
N THR A 58 -4.07 6.38 21.75
CA THR A 58 -3.11 5.52 21.08
C THR A 58 -3.24 4.08 21.55
N SER A 59 -3.40 3.15 20.62
CA SER A 59 -3.34 1.72 20.89
C SER A 59 -2.79 0.93 19.70
N VAL A 60 -2.14 -0.20 20.01
CA VAL A 60 -1.66 -1.16 19.02
C VAL A 60 -1.99 -2.56 19.51
N TYR A 61 -2.70 -3.32 18.66
CA TYR A 61 -2.99 -4.74 18.87
C TYR A 61 -2.52 -5.53 17.66
N VAL A 62 -1.94 -6.68 17.91
CA VAL A 62 -1.49 -7.61 16.86
C VAL A 62 -2.31 -8.89 16.96
N ASP A 63 -2.94 -9.28 15.87
CA ASP A 63 -3.59 -10.57 15.68
C ASP A 63 -2.69 -11.40 14.76
N ALA A 64 -2.09 -12.47 15.27
CA ALA A 64 -1.21 -13.36 14.52
C ALA A 64 -1.05 -14.71 15.22
N PRO A 65 -0.55 -15.75 14.54
CA PRO A 65 -0.07 -16.98 15.15
C PRO A 65 1.00 -16.71 16.23
N ALA A 66 1.06 -17.57 17.25
CA ALA A 66 1.90 -17.36 18.44
C ALA A 66 3.41 -17.22 18.12
N ASP A 67 3.90 -18.00 17.19
CA ASP A 67 5.28 -17.97 16.71
C ASP A 67 5.60 -16.65 15.97
N ILE A 68 4.64 -16.15 15.19
CA ILE A 68 4.75 -14.89 14.44
C ILE A 68 4.70 -13.69 15.38
N LEU A 69 3.85 -13.71 16.42
CA LEU A 69 3.76 -12.62 17.40
C LEU A 69 5.11 -12.30 18.04
N SER A 70 5.92 -13.33 18.32
CA SER A 70 7.26 -13.16 18.89
C SER A 70 8.25 -12.50 17.95
N CYS A 71 7.99 -12.55 16.66
CA CYS A 71 8.86 -12.10 15.57
C CYS A 71 8.50 -10.72 15.03
N LEU A 72 7.26 -10.26 15.28
CA LEU A 72 6.82 -8.93 14.87
C LEU A 72 7.23 -7.88 15.90
N GLU A 73 8.02 -6.91 15.47
CA GLU A 73 8.42 -5.75 16.27
C GLU A 73 7.48 -4.57 16.02
N THR A 74 7.13 -3.90 17.12
CA THR A 74 6.39 -2.65 17.12
C THR A 74 7.10 -1.68 18.03
N THR A 75 7.86 -0.75 17.47
CA THR A 75 8.68 0.23 18.23
C THR A 75 8.27 1.64 17.86
N VAL A 76 8.35 2.56 18.82
CA VAL A 76 8.13 3.99 18.58
C VAL A 76 9.43 4.73 18.86
N GLU A 77 9.97 5.35 17.82
CA GLU A 77 11.15 6.22 17.88
C GLU A 77 10.85 7.50 17.09
N ASP A 78 11.27 8.64 17.59
CA ASP A 78 11.10 9.95 16.93
C ASP A 78 9.65 10.21 16.46
N ASN A 79 8.65 9.90 17.31
CA ASN A 79 7.22 10.03 16.98
C ASN A 79 6.73 9.16 15.79
N CYS A 80 7.45 8.06 15.48
CA CYS A 80 7.14 7.14 14.41
C CYS A 80 6.97 5.71 14.95
N LEU A 81 5.78 5.12 14.75
CA LEU A 81 5.56 3.70 14.99
C LEU A 81 6.14 2.89 13.82
N THR A 82 7.15 2.09 14.10
CA THR A 82 7.72 1.14 13.13
C THR A 82 7.18 -0.26 13.42
N ILE A 83 6.58 -0.87 12.39
CA ILE A 83 6.07 -2.25 12.39
C ILE A 83 6.90 -3.03 11.40
N ARG A 84 7.60 -4.07 11.87
CA ARG A 84 8.46 -4.88 11.02
C ARG A 84 8.70 -6.27 11.61
N PHE A 85 9.10 -7.20 10.79
CA PHE A 85 9.65 -8.46 11.30
C PHE A 85 11.13 -8.30 11.66
N ARG A 86 11.57 -9.04 12.69
CA ARG A 86 12.99 -9.08 13.09
C ARG A 86 13.85 -9.62 11.97
N ASP A 87 15.05 -9.06 11.82
CA ASP A 87 16.01 -9.45 10.77
C ASP A 87 16.48 -10.92 10.89
N GLU A 88 16.42 -11.49 12.08
CA GLU A 88 16.81 -12.89 12.35
C GLU A 88 15.98 -13.91 11.55
N LEU A 89 14.75 -13.54 11.16
CA LEU A 89 13.87 -14.40 10.37
C LEU A 89 14.23 -14.49 8.89
N LYS A 90 15.05 -13.60 8.36
CA LYS A 90 15.53 -13.67 6.97
C LYS A 90 16.25 -14.98 6.65
N ASN A 91 16.71 -15.71 7.67
CA ASN A 91 17.38 -17.01 7.55
C ASN A 91 16.46 -18.22 7.80
N ILE A 92 15.20 -18.01 8.18
CA ILE A 92 14.24 -19.08 8.37
C ILE A 92 13.56 -19.37 7.03
N VAL A 93 13.80 -20.56 6.49
CA VAL A 93 13.40 -21.01 5.13
C VAL A 93 11.88 -20.95 4.88
N ASN A 94 11.06 -20.76 5.90
CA ASN A 94 9.59 -20.77 5.82
C ASN A 94 8.94 -19.38 5.88
N PHE A 95 9.71 -18.29 5.94
CA PHE A 95 9.16 -16.93 6.06
C PHE A 95 8.34 -16.51 4.83
N SER A 96 8.64 -17.03 3.65
CA SER A 96 7.86 -16.79 2.42
C SER A 96 6.48 -17.46 2.38
N MET A 97 6.08 -18.19 3.44
CA MET A 97 4.78 -18.86 3.55
C MET A 97 3.81 -18.15 4.53
N ILE A 98 4.22 -17.04 5.15
CA ILE A 98 3.31 -16.22 5.96
C ILE A 98 2.46 -15.42 5.00
N ASP A 99 1.17 -15.74 4.95
CA ASP A 99 0.22 -14.99 4.15
C ASP A 99 0.02 -13.61 4.82
N ALA A 100 -0.03 -12.54 4.05
CA ALA A 100 -0.25 -11.18 4.56
C ALA A 100 -1.56 -11.09 5.38
N ASP A 101 -2.55 -11.91 5.02
CA ASP A 101 -3.84 -12.00 5.70
C ASP A 101 -3.76 -12.62 7.11
N ASP A 102 -2.68 -13.32 7.45
CA ASP A 102 -2.50 -13.97 8.75
C ASP A 102 -2.00 -13.03 9.85
N VAL A 103 -1.44 -11.87 9.49
CA VAL A 103 -0.88 -10.91 10.44
C VAL A 103 -1.57 -9.55 10.30
N LYS A 104 -2.44 -9.23 11.26
CA LYS A 104 -3.16 -7.97 11.30
C LYS A 104 -2.72 -7.12 12.48
N VAL A 105 -2.40 -5.85 12.22
CA VAL A 105 -2.02 -4.89 13.24
C VAL A 105 -3.07 -3.78 13.29
N TYR A 106 -3.85 -3.76 14.36
CA TYR A 106 -4.86 -2.73 14.60
C TYR A 106 -4.21 -1.56 15.33
N VAL A 107 -4.28 -0.39 14.73
CA VAL A 107 -3.60 0.81 15.20
C VAL A 107 -4.59 1.94 15.36
N THR A 108 -4.51 2.64 16.50
CA THR A 108 -5.22 3.90 16.70
C THR A 108 -4.26 4.98 17.20
N SER A 109 -4.47 6.23 16.79
CA SER A 109 -3.81 7.42 17.32
C SER A 109 -4.70 8.66 17.16
N PRO A 110 -4.46 9.73 17.95
CA PRO A 110 -5.20 10.98 17.81
C PRO A 110 -4.98 11.66 16.47
N ASP A 111 -3.77 11.55 15.94
CA ASP A 111 -3.39 12.10 14.64
C ASP A 111 -2.43 11.17 13.90
N LEU A 112 -2.35 11.35 12.57
CA LEU A 112 -1.43 10.62 11.70
C LEU A 112 -1.08 11.52 10.51
N THR A 113 0.18 11.89 10.41
CA THR A 113 0.66 12.85 9.40
C THR A 113 1.47 12.18 8.27
N ASP A 114 2.00 10.98 8.52
CA ASP A 114 2.86 10.30 7.55
C ASP A 114 2.67 8.77 7.65
N VAL A 115 2.47 8.12 6.51
CA VAL A 115 2.42 6.67 6.38
C VAL A 115 3.41 6.22 5.31
N LEU A 116 4.40 5.45 5.71
CA LEU A 116 5.31 4.75 4.81
C LEU A 116 5.01 3.24 4.84
N LEU A 117 4.59 2.70 3.72
CA LEU A 117 4.55 1.25 3.48
C LEU A 117 5.73 0.85 2.59
N ALA A 118 6.63 0.03 3.11
CA ALA A 118 7.79 -0.49 2.40
C ALA A 118 7.74 -2.02 2.36
N GLY A 119 7.17 -2.59 1.30
CA GLY A 119 7.01 -4.05 1.18
C GLY A 119 5.81 -4.47 0.34
N SER A 120 5.17 -5.56 0.77
CA SER A 120 4.00 -6.17 0.14
C SER A 120 2.81 -6.34 1.09
N GLY A 121 2.86 -5.72 2.27
CA GLY A 121 1.72 -5.67 3.18
C GLY A 121 0.73 -4.59 2.80
N ASP A 122 -0.34 -4.45 3.57
CA ASP A 122 -1.41 -3.50 3.28
C ASP A 122 -1.60 -2.49 4.39
N PHE A 123 -2.02 -1.29 4.04
CA PHE A 123 -2.45 -0.27 4.99
C PHE A 123 -3.88 0.18 4.67
N VAL A 124 -4.78 0.00 5.64
CA VAL A 124 -6.22 0.22 5.42
C VAL A 124 -6.76 1.18 6.48
N CYS A 125 -7.31 2.31 6.05
CA CYS A 125 -8.07 3.25 6.88
C CYS A 125 -9.49 3.39 6.31
N ARG A 126 -10.47 2.72 6.91
CA ARG A 126 -11.88 2.75 6.46
C ARG A 126 -12.75 3.74 7.21
N SER A 127 -12.23 4.33 8.27
CA SER A 127 -12.90 5.38 9.03
C SER A 127 -12.61 6.76 8.43
N HIS A 128 -13.43 7.72 8.80
CA HIS A 128 -13.14 9.13 8.56
C HIS A 128 -11.81 9.50 9.23
N PHE A 129 -11.00 10.32 8.53
CA PHE A 129 -9.68 10.71 8.95
C PHE A 129 -9.45 12.20 8.69
N ASP A 130 -9.04 12.95 9.71
CA ASP A 130 -8.84 14.41 9.67
C ASP A 130 -7.45 14.75 10.22
N THR A 131 -6.65 15.48 9.44
CA THR A 131 -5.30 15.94 9.84
C THR A 131 -4.93 17.19 9.02
N ASP A 132 -3.97 17.99 9.49
CA ASP A 132 -3.52 19.16 8.73
C ASP A 132 -2.77 18.76 7.46
N ASN A 133 -1.83 17.83 7.56
CA ASN A 133 -1.01 17.39 6.43
C ASN A 133 -0.91 15.87 6.43
N LEU A 134 -1.23 15.25 5.29
CA LEU A 134 -1.12 13.82 5.11
C LEU A 134 -0.12 13.49 4.01
N ARG A 135 0.90 12.71 4.36
CA ARG A 135 1.83 12.12 3.42
C ARG A 135 1.66 10.60 3.38
N LEU A 136 1.39 10.08 2.20
CA LEU A 136 1.27 8.66 1.93
C LEU A 136 2.38 8.22 0.99
N GLU A 137 3.23 7.33 1.43
CA GLU A 137 4.34 6.81 0.65
C GLU A 137 4.27 5.28 0.59
N LEU A 138 4.07 4.73 -0.62
CA LEU A 138 4.10 3.30 -0.90
C LEU A 138 5.34 2.95 -1.70
N LYS A 139 6.17 2.06 -1.16
CA LYS A 139 7.36 1.51 -1.83
C LYS A 139 7.26 -0.01 -1.88
N GLY A 140 6.90 -0.56 -3.03
CA GLY A 140 6.80 -2.02 -3.17
C GLY A 140 5.61 -2.48 -3.99
N ALA A 141 4.94 -3.53 -3.50
CA ALA A 141 3.84 -4.22 -4.19
C ALA A 141 2.61 -4.44 -3.28
N GLY A 142 2.58 -3.81 -2.10
CA GLY A 142 1.43 -3.81 -1.21
C GLY A 142 0.43 -2.73 -1.57
N ASP A 143 -0.68 -2.66 -0.84
CA ASP A 143 -1.77 -1.76 -1.14
C ASP A 143 -2.04 -0.77 0.00
N MET A 144 -2.45 0.46 -0.35
CA MET A 144 -2.94 1.46 0.60
C MET A 144 -4.37 1.86 0.26
N GLU A 145 -5.26 1.82 1.26
CA GLU A 145 -6.66 2.21 1.12
C GLU A 145 -7.07 3.22 2.19
N PHE A 146 -7.53 4.40 1.77
CA PHE A 146 -8.15 5.40 2.63
C PHE A 146 -9.57 5.68 2.14
N ALA A 147 -10.56 5.57 3.02
CA ALA A 147 -11.96 5.82 2.64
C ALA A 147 -12.25 7.32 2.56
N ASP A 148 -12.11 8.04 3.65
CA ASP A 148 -12.47 9.46 3.75
C ASP A 148 -11.32 10.23 4.42
N VAL A 149 -10.78 11.23 3.71
CA VAL A 149 -9.66 12.07 4.19
C VAL A 149 -10.06 13.54 4.12
N ILE A 150 -9.86 14.26 5.23
CA ILE A 150 -9.89 15.72 5.26
C ILE A 150 -8.51 16.22 5.66
N CYS A 151 -7.90 17.09 4.84
CA CYS A 151 -6.60 17.68 5.18
C CYS A 151 -6.39 19.02 4.46
N ASP A 152 -5.37 19.76 4.90
CA ASP A 152 -4.91 20.94 4.18
C ASP A 152 -4.07 20.53 2.96
N ASN A 153 -3.11 19.63 3.17
CA ASN A 153 -2.25 19.13 2.11
C ASN A 153 -2.24 17.60 2.06
N LEU A 154 -2.33 17.05 0.83
CA LEU A 154 -2.26 15.62 0.58
C LEU A 154 -1.11 15.32 -0.39
N ASP A 155 -0.07 14.65 0.11
CA ASP A 155 1.08 14.21 -0.69
C ASP A 155 1.08 12.69 -0.82
N ILE A 156 0.94 12.19 -2.05
CA ILE A 156 0.95 10.77 -2.39
C ILE A 156 2.17 10.44 -3.23
N THR A 157 2.94 9.45 -2.83
CA THR A 157 4.06 8.92 -3.61
C THR A 157 3.96 7.39 -3.67
N LEU A 158 3.87 6.84 -4.88
CA LEU A 158 3.94 5.41 -5.12
C LEU A 158 5.17 5.09 -5.97
N VAL A 159 6.02 4.20 -5.46
CA VAL A 159 7.18 3.67 -6.17
C VAL A 159 7.11 2.15 -6.18
N GLY A 160 6.70 1.56 -7.30
CA GLY A 160 6.55 0.11 -7.39
C GLY A 160 5.41 -0.36 -8.27
N SER A 161 4.73 -1.44 -7.82
CA SER A 161 3.66 -2.11 -8.56
C SER A 161 2.41 -2.35 -7.69
N GLY A 162 2.39 -1.82 -6.47
CA GLY A 162 1.22 -1.85 -5.60
C GLY A 162 0.21 -0.77 -5.96
N ASP A 163 -0.92 -0.73 -5.28
CA ASP A 163 -2.00 0.19 -5.56
C ASP A 163 -2.26 1.14 -4.37
N LEU A 164 -2.62 2.39 -4.67
CA LEU A 164 -3.00 3.36 -3.66
C LEU A 164 -4.35 3.99 -4.01
N GLU A 165 -5.33 3.83 -3.13
CA GLU A 165 -6.66 4.42 -3.30
C GLU A 165 -7.01 5.36 -2.15
N VAL A 166 -7.41 6.60 -2.47
CA VAL A 166 -8.12 7.51 -1.58
C VAL A 166 -9.48 7.76 -2.19
N ARG A 167 -10.55 7.23 -1.58
CA ARG A 167 -11.89 7.26 -2.20
C ARG A 167 -12.52 8.65 -2.19
N HIS A 168 -12.45 9.34 -1.04
CA HIS A 168 -12.98 10.68 -0.87
C HIS A 168 -11.96 11.55 -0.16
N ALA A 169 -11.49 12.61 -0.83
CA ALA A 169 -10.54 13.57 -0.29
C ALA A 169 -11.11 14.98 -0.32
N VAL A 170 -11.18 15.62 0.83
CA VAL A 170 -11.40 17.07 0.97
C VAL A 170 -10.08 17.72 1.29
N VAL A 171 -9.45 18.34 0.30
CA VAL A 171 -8.16 19.01 0.41
C VAL A 171 -8.36 20.52 0.40
N GLN A 172 -7.84 21.22 1.41
CA GLN A 172 -8.09 22.65 1.58
C GLN A 172 -7.11 23.53 0.80
N VAL A 173 -5.86 23.07 0.59
CA VAL A 173 -4.79 23.85 -0.04
C VAL A 173 -4.29 23.20 -1.31
N SER A 174 -3.64 22.03 -1.22
CA SER A 174 -3.05 21.38 -2.38
C SER A 174 -2.92 19.87 -2.25
N SER A 175 -2.97 19.19 -3.39
CA SER A 175 -2.62 17.77 -3.49
C SER A 175 -1.51 17.54 -4.52
N SER A 176 -0.58 16.65 -4.19
CA SER A 176 0.46 16.16 -5.08
C SER A 176 0.44 14.65 -5.14
N VAL A 177 0.45 14.10 -6.35
CA VAL A 177 0.48 12.65 -6.60
C VAL A 177 1.66 12.35 -7.53
N GLU A 178 2.57 11.51 -7.09
CA GLU A 178 3.66 11.01 -7.91
C GLU A 178 3.61 9.47 -7.94
N LEU A 179 3.50 8.92 -9.16
CA LEU A 179 3.61 7.49 -9.44
C LEU A 179 4.86 7.20 -10.26
N VAL A 180 5.71 6.31 -9.74
CA VAL A 180 6.89 5.81 -10.44
C VAL A 180 6.83 4.28 -10.47
N GLY A 181 6.50 3.70 -11.61
CA GLY A 181 6.41 2.24 -11.73
C GLY A 181 5.25 1.76 -12.59
N SER A 182 4.62 0.67 -12.14
CA SER A 182 3.53 -0.03 -12.86
C SER A 182 2.28 -0.26 -12.01
N GLY A 183 2.26 0.26 -10.78
CA GLY A 183 1.07 0.24 -9.92
C GLY A 183 0.07 1.33 -10.30
N ASP A 184 -1.03 1.40 -9.60
CA ASP A 184 -2.09 2.37 -9.86
C ASP A 184 -2.31 3.31 -8.67
N VAL A 185 -2.61 4.58 -8.97
CA VAL A 185 -3.08 5.54 -7.97
C VAL A 185 -4.45 6.06 -8.34
N LYS A 186 -5.39 5.98 -7.39
CA LYS A 186 -6.76 6.44 -7.58
C LYS A 186 -7.18 7.39 -6.47
N VAL A 187 -7.62 8.61 -6.84
CA VAL A 187 -8.06 9.62 -5.87
C VAL A 187 -9.38 10.24 -6.32
N GLY A 188 -10.36 10.20 -5.40
CA GLY A 188 -11.62 10.90 -5.55
C GLY A 188 -11.59 12.21 -4.76
N TYR A 189 -11.49 13.36 -5.44
CA TYR A 189 -11.52 14.66 -4.79
C TYR A 189 -12.94 15.19 -4.71
N GLU A 190 -13.45 15.37 -3.51
CA GLU A 190 -14.67 16.15 -3.30
C GLU A 190 -14.38 17.65 -3.45
N ARG A 191 -13.22 18.08 -2.94
CA ARG A 191 -12.71 19.45 -3.07
C ARG A 191 -11.18 19.43 -3.09
N THR A 192 -10.60 20.20 -4.03
CA THR A 192 -9.15 20.47 -4.06
C THR A 192 -8.86 21.75 -4.87
N PRO A 193 -8.27 22.79 -4.28
CA PRO A 193 -7.94 24.03 -5.02
C PRO A 193 -6.82 23.87 -6.04
N SER A 194 -5.86 22.97 -5.76
CA SER A 194 -4.71 22.72 -6.64
C SER A 194 -4.29 21.26 -6.59
N THR A 195 -4.11 20.66 -7.77
CA THR A 195 -3.68 19.26 -7.89
C THR A 195 -2.53 19.13 -8.87
N ASN A 196 -1.46 18.45 -8.47
CA ASN A 196 -0.33 18.13 -9.34
C ASN A 196 -0.22 16.61 -9.47
N LEU A 197 -0.27 16.08 -10.68
CA LEU A 197 -0.18 14.65 -10.98
C LEU A 197 1.05 14.38 -11.82
N ARG A 198 1.88 13.44 -11.40
CA ARG A 198 3.07 13.01 -12.13
C ARG A 198 3.11 11.50 -12.26
N LEU A 199 3.13 11.01 -13.48
CA LEU A 199 3.30 9.59 -13.80
C LEU A 199 4.61 9.37 -14.55
N LYS A 200 5.42 8.45 -14.02
CA LYS A 200 6.65 7.97 -14.68
C LYS A 200 6.62 6.44 -14.72
N GLY A 201 6.27 5.87 -15.84
CA GLY A 201 6.20 4.41 -15.98
C GLY A 201 5.07 3.90 -16.84
N SER A 202 4.48 2.78 -16.43
CA SER A 202 3.42 2.06 -17.18
C SER A 202 2.14 1.82 -16.36
N GLY A 203 2.11 2.31 -15.12
CA GLY A 203 0.91 2.29 -14.29
C GLY A 203 -0.06 3.41 -14.62
N ASP A 204 -1.15 3.54 -13.89
CA ASP A 204 -2.21 4.50 -14.16
C ASP A 204 -2.45 5.46 -12.99
N ILE A 205 -2.77 6.72 -13.30
CA ILE A 205 -3.33 7.66 -12.32
C ILE A 205 -4.78 7.96 -12.72
N LYS A 206 -5.72 7.74 -11.78
CA LYS A 206 -7.14 8.06 -11.95
C LYS A 206 -7.56 9.10 -10.91
N ALA A 207 -7.91 10.30 -11.37
CA ALA A 207 -8.37 11.39 -10.50
C ALA A 207 -9.77 11.85 -10.92
N SER A 208 -10.70 11.86 -9.96
CA SER A 208 -12.06 12.37 -10.15
C SER A 208 -12.28 13.59 -9.27
N PHE A 209 -13.01 14.60 -9.76
CA PHE A 209 -13.20 15.89 -9.11
C PHE A 209 -14.69 16.25 -9.03
N ILE A 210 -15.18 16.56 -7.84
CA ILE A 210 -16.50 17.19 -7.65
C ILE A 210 -16.35 18.72 -7.72
N ASP A 211 -15.39 19.31 -6.99
CA ASP A 211 -15.04 20.74 -7.04
C ASP A 211 -13.51 20.87 -7.10
N GLY A 212 -12.94 20.71 -8.29
CA GLY A 212 -11.53 20.83 -8.56
C GLY A 212 -11.11 22.23 -8.96
N GLY A 213 -9.96 22.69 -8.48
CA GLY A 213 -9.32 23.93 -8.89
C GLY A 213 -8.43 23.76 -10.12
N ALA A 214 -7.18 24.18 -10.00
CA ALA A 214 -6.18 24.01 -11.06
C ALA A 214 -5.59 22.59 -11.01
N VAL A 215 -5.58 21.89 -12.14
CA VAL A 215 -4.95 20.57 -12.30
C VAL A 215 -3.78 20.67 -13.27
N VAL A 216 -2.60 20.27 -12.83
CA VAL A 216 -1.40 20.14 -13.67
C VAL A 216 -0.99 18.68 -13.68
N SER A 217 -0.78 18.11 -14.87
CA SER A 217 -0.39 16.71 -15.00
C SER A 217 0.76 16.52 -15.99
N ASP A 218 1.73 15.67 -15.62
CA ASP A 218 2.89 15.30 -16.44
C ASP A 218 2.97 13.76 -16.53
N LEU A 219 2.80 13.24 -17.73
CA LEU A 219 2.89 11.82 -18.06
C LEU A 219 4.18 11.52 -18.81
N ARG A 220 5.00 10.63 -18.29
CA ARG A 220 6.24 10.15 -18.93
C ARG A 220 6.27 8.63 -18.93
N GLY A 221 5.95 8.02 -20.05
CA GLY A 221 5.94 6.57 -20.17
C GLY A 221 4.88 6.04 -21.10
N SER A 222 4.32 4.88 -20.75
CA SER A 222 3.27 4.18 -21.51
C SER A 222 2.01 3.87 -20.69
N GLY A 223 1.94 4.36 -19.45
CA GLY A 223 0.73 4.32 -18.65
C GLY A 223 -0.23 5.46 -18.96
N ASP A 224 -1.37 5.52 -18.30
CA ASP A 224 -2.42 6.47 -18.61
C ASP A 224 -2.76 7.39 -17.43
N ILE A 225 -3.18 8.62 -17.75
CA ILE A 225 -3.78 9.52 -16.76
C ILE A 225 -5.25 9.78 -17.13
N SER A 226 -6.16 9.34 -16.26
CA SER A 226 -7.60 9.53 -16.40
C SER A 226 -8.10 10.63 -15.47
N LEU A 227 -8.68 11.68 -16.06
CA LEU A 227 -9.26 12.80 -15.32
C LEU A 227 -10.76 12.89 -15.59
N SER A 228 -11.57 13.08 -14.55
CA SER A 228 -13.03 13.20 -14.68
C SER A 228 -13.60 14.20 -13.70
N GLY A 229 -14.82 14.67 -13.95
CA GLY A 229 -15.56 15.58 -13.08
C GLY A 229 -15.37 17.05 -13.44
N LEU A 230 -15.32 17.95 -12.45
CA LEU A 230 -15.34 19.39 -12.60
C LEU A 230 -14.06 20.04 -12.09
N VAL A 231 -13.38 20.82 -12.95
CA VAL A 231 -12.15 21.57 -12.58
C VAL A 231 -12.19 22.99 -13.15
N ARG A 232 -11.42 23.90 -12.58
CA ARG A 232 -11.28 25.28 -13.09
C ARG A 232 -10.33 25.38 -14.27
N SER A 233 -9.22 24.63 -14.24
CA SER A 233 -8.25 24.58 -15.32
C SER A 233 -7.54 23.23 -15.34
N SER A 234 -7.08 22.82 -16.53
CA SER A 234 -6.27 21.61 -16.70
C SER A 234 -5.12 21.89 -17.67
N GLN A 235 -3.91 21.59 -17.24
CA GLN A 235 -2.70 21.62 -18.06
C GLN A 235 -2.09 20.23 -18.10
N GLN A 236 -1.76 19.74 -19.29
CA GLN A 236 -1.27 18.39 -19.53
C GLN A 236 0.04 18.42 -20.31
N SER A 237 0.98 17.55 -19.94
CA SER A 237 2.24 17.33 -20.62
C SER A 237 2.43 15.83 -20.84
N LEU A 238 2.78 15.40 -22.05
CA LEU A 238 2.98 13.99 -22.42
C LEU A 238 4.33 13.79 -23.08
N VAL A 239 5.09 12.84 -22.53
CA VAL A 239 6.32 12.34 -23.14
C VAL A 239 6.29 10.81 -23.11
N GLY A 240 5.98 10.16 -24.23
CA GLY A 240 5.89 8.71 -24.32
C GLY A 240 4.76 8.24 -25.21
N THR A 241 4.23 7.05 -24.94
CA THR A 241 3.17 6.37 -25.71
C THR A 241 1.88 6.16 -24.94
N GLY A 242 1.82 6.62 -23.69
CA GLY A 242 0.61 6.58 -22.88
C GLY A 242 -0.42 7.63 -23.29
N ASP A 243 -1.60 7.57 -22.72
CA ASP A 243 -2.73 8.40 -23.11
C ASP A 243 -3.32 9.22 -21.95
N TYR A 244 -3.96 10.34 -22.30
CA TYR A 244 -4.83 11.10 -21.40
C TYR A 244 -6.30 10.81 -21.68
N HIS A 245 -7.03 10.32 -20.68
CA HIS A 245 -8.48 10.08 -20.74
C HIS A 245 -9.22 11.21 -20.03
N THR A 246 -9.68 12.22 -20.79
CA THR A 246 -10.34 13.42 -20.24
C THR A 246 -11.74 13.65 -20.78
N ASN A 247 -12.34 12.65 -21.43
CA ASN A 247 -13.67 12.77 -22.05
C ASN A 247 -14.80 13.08 -21.05
N GLN A 248 -14.56 12.81 -19.75
CA GLN A 248 -15.49 13.09 -18.65
C GLN A 248 -15.04 14.28 -17.79
N LEU A 249 -14.03 15.05 -18.22
CA LEU A 249 -13.55 16.22 -17.53
C LEU A 249 -14.23 17.48 -18.08
N ASN A 250 -14.87 18.25 -17.21
CA ASN A 250 -15.49 19.52 -17.53
C ASN A 250 -14.68 20.66 -16.94
N ILE A 251 -14.26 21.60 -17.78
CA ILE A 251 -13.53 22.80 -17.34
C ILE A 251 -14.55 23.93 -17.19
N ILE A 252 -14.64 24.46 -15.98
CA ILE A 252 -15.53 25.59 -15.69
C ILE A 252 -14.66 26.82 -15.52
N ASP A 253 -14.62 27.65 -16.58
CA ASP A 253 -14.03 28.96 -16.50
C ASP A 253 -14.96 29.84 -15.66
N ARG A 254 -14.73 29.91 -14.35
CA ARG A 254 -15.38 30.91 -13.48
C ARG A 254 -14.44 32.11 -13.36
N PRO A 255 -14.86 33.29 -13.78
CA PRO A 255 -14.10 34.51 -13.63
C PRO A 255 -13.79 34.84 -12.17
#